data_4e0ea4d6dea80a9c05f041829f51e52c
#
_entry.id   4e0ea4d6dea80a9c05f041829f51e52c
#
_cell.length_a   1.000
_cell.length_b   1.000
_cell.length_c   1.000
_cell.angle_alpha   90.00
_cell.angle_beta   90.00
_cell.angle_gamma   90.00
#
_symmetry.space_group_name_H-M   'P 1'
#
loop_
_entity.id
_entity.type
_entity.pdbx_description
1 polymer ?
#
loop_
_entity_poly.entity_id
_entity_poly.type
_entity_poly.pdbx_seq_one_letter_code
_entity_poly.pdbx_strand_id
1 'polypeptide(L)'
;MSPVLSEFVETLGPKVRGVLVGTAKVVIKNEGAVFLSQDGASLADEAADVTLIASEQTFRNILSGEQNPAMAFMTGKLKVEGSNMRALKVSDILTS
;
A
#
# COMPACT_ATOMS: atom_id res chain seq x y z
N MET A 1 -16.76 3.57 -9.25
CA MET A 1 -15.49 2.92 -8.89
C MET A 1 -14.36 3.58 -9.66
N SER A 2 -13.28 3.90 -8.97
CA SER A 2 -12.14 4.56 -9.59
C SER A 2 -11.30 3.56 -10.39
N PRO A 3 -10.95 3.85 -11.66
CA PRO A 3 -10.02 3.00 -12.41
C PRO A 3 -8.68 2.85 -11.72
N VAL A 4 -8.24 3.89 -11.00
CA VAL A 4 -6.98 3.87 -10.25
C VAL A 4 -7.01 2.80 -9.17
N LEU A 5 -8.08 2.73 -8.39
CA LEU A 5 -8.20 1.72 -7.33
C LEU A 5 -8.22 0.32 -7.90
N SER A 6 -8.91 0.11 -9.03
CA SER A 6 -8.93 -1.21 -9.69
C SER A 6 -7.54 -1.62 -10.14
N GLU A 7 -6.77 -0.70 -10.71
CA GLU A 7 -5.39 -0.98 -11.10
C GLU A 7 -4.53 -1.38 -9.92
N PHE A 8 -4.67 -0.68 -8.79
CA PHE A 8 -3.90 -1.01 -7.59
C PHE A 8 -4.30 -2.37 -7.03
N VAL A 9 -5.58 -2.72 -7.05
CA VAL A 9 -6.02 -4.06 -6.64
C VAL A 9 -5.36 -5.12 -7.51
N GLU A 10 -5.35 -4.94 -8.82
CA GLU A 10 -4.76 -5.89 -9.75
C GLU A 10 -3.24 -6.00 -9.59
N THR A 11 -2.58 -4.88 -9.29
CA THR A 11 -1.13 -4.85 -9.13
C THR A 11 -0.72 -5.41 -7.77
N LEU A 12 -1.40 -5.02 -6.71
CA LEU A 12 -1.02 -5.37 -5.34
C LEU A 12 -1.46 -6.77 -4.93
N GLY A 13 -2.60 -7.24 -5.45
CA GLY A 13 -3.13 -8.54 -5.10
C GLY A 13 -2.12 -9.67 -5.22
N PRO A 14 -1.51 -9.86 -6.41
CA PRO A 14 -0.50 -10.91 -6.59
C PRO A 14 0.74 -10.73 -5.71
N LYS A 15 1.10 -9.49 -5.39
CA LYS A 15 2.29 -9.23 -4.56
C LYS A 15 2.09 -9.64 -3.10
N VAL A 16 0.87 -9.47 -2.57
CA VAL A 16 0.61 -9.73 -1.15
C VAL A 16 0.05 -11.13 -0.89
N ARG A 17 -0.52 -11.77 -1.90
CA ARG A 17 -1.19 -13.06 -1.75
C ARG A 17 -0.19 -14.13 -1.27
N GLY A 18 -0.49 -14.71 -0.11
CA GLY A 18 0.35 -15.75 0.47
C GLY A 18 1.65 -15.25 1.10
N VAL A 19 1.91 -13.94 1.05
CA VAL A 19 3.17 -13.35 1.52
C VAL A 19 2.91 -12.43 2.73
N LEU A 20 1.85 -11.63 2.66
CA LEU A 20 1.53 -10.68 3.71
C LEU A 20 1.04 -11.38 4.97
N VAL A 21 1.65 -11.03 6.11
CA VAL A 21 1.20 -11.50 7.42
C VAL A 21 0.38 -10.37 8.04
N GLY A 22 -0.86 -10.70 8.43
CA GLY A 22 -1.78 -9.71 8.96
C GLY A 22 -2.47 -8.93 7.85
N THR A 23 -2.83 -7.69 8.14
CA THR A 23 -3.57 -6.85 7.22
C THR A 23 -2.90 -5.49 7.04
N ALA A 24 -3.12 -4.88 5.88
CA ALA A 24 -2.62 -3.54 5.59
C ALA A 24 -3.67 -2.80 4.76
N LYS A 25 -3.63 -1.49 4.83
CA LYS A 25 -4.51 -0.66 4.03
C LYS A 25 -3.68 0.38 3.31
N VAL A 26 -3.90 0.53 2.02
CA VAL A 26 -3.26 1.54 1.20
C VAL A 26 -4.31 2.59 0.87
N VAL A 27 -4.13 3.80 1.41
CA VAL A 27 -5.02 4.91 1.16
C VAL A 27 -4.39 5.80 0.10
N ILE A 28 -5.05 5.91 -1.04
CA ILE A 28 -4.59 6.72 -2.15
C ILE A 28 -5.37 8.03 -2.10
N LYS A 29 -4.67 9.13 -1.87
CA LYS A 29 -5.31 10.44 -1.69
C LYS A 29 -6.20 10.76 -2.87
N ASN A 30 -7.41 11.23 -2.57
CA ASN A 30 -8.45 11.62 -3.55
C ASN A 30 -9.03 10.45 -4.34
N GLU A 31 -8.64 9.20 -4.07
CA GLU A 31 -9.16 8.04 -4.77
C GLU A 31 -9.91 7.07 -3.86
N GLY A 32 -9.31 6.70 -2.74
CA GLY A 32 -9.92 5.78 -1.81
C GLY A 32 -8.91 4.82 -1.20
N ALA A 33 -9.38 3.65 -0.76
CA ALA A 33 -8.56 2.70 -0.03
C ALA A 33 -8.58 1.31 -0.67
N VAL A 34 -7.44 0.64 -0.59
CA VAL A 34 -7.29 -0.77 -0.99
C VAL A 34 -6.89 -1.55 0.26
N PHE A 35 -7.65 -2.58 0.57
CA PHE A 35 -7.39 -3.44 1.73
C PHE A 35 -6.55 -4.63 1.30
N LEU A 36 -5.48 -4.90 2.03
CA LEU A 36 -4.53 -5.97 1.71
C LEU A 36 -4.53 -7.02 2.81
N SER A 37 -4.55 -8.29 2.41
CA SER A 37 -4.42 -9.42 3.32
C SER A 37 -3.68 -10.54 2.60
N GLN A 38 -3.45 -11.66 3.30
CA GLN A 38 -2.82 -12.80 2.66
C GLN A 38 -3.67 -13.41 1.54
N ASP A 39 -4.96 -13.06 1.48
CA ASP A 39 -5.87 -13.52 0.44
C ASP A 39 -5.77 -12.64 -0.84
N GLY A 40 -5.10 -11.52 -0.75
CA GLY A 40 -4.93 -10.61 -1.89
C GLY A 40 -5.35 -9.19 -1.54
N ALA A 41 -5.81 -8.45 -2.55
CA ALA A 41 -6.23 -7.06 -2.42
C ALA A 41 -7.70 -6.93 -2.76
N SER A 42 -8.38 -5.99 -2.09
CA SER A 42 -9.81 -5.73 -2.35
C SER A 42 -10.11 -4.25 -2.14
N LEU A 43 -11.22 -3.80 -2.72
CA LEU A 43 -11.71 -2.44 -2.52
C LEU A 43 -12.51 -2.40 -1.22
N ALA A 44 -11.84 -2.03 -0.13
CA ALA A 44 -12.48 -1.96 1.18
C ALA A 44 -11.74 -0.93 2.04
N ASP A 45 -12.47 -0.28 2.93
CA ASP A 45 -11.91 0.66 3.90
C ASP A 45 -12.18 0.11 5.29
N GLU A 46 -11.52 -1.00 5.58
CA GLU A 46 -11.63 -1.67 6.86
C GLU A 46 -10.42 -1.37 7.73
N ALA A 47 -10.57 -1.57 9.03
CA ALA A 47 -9.45 -1.42 9.95
C ALA A 47 -8.36 -2.44 9.61
N ALA A 48 -7.12 -2.00 9.63
CA ALA A 48 -5.96 -2.84 9.29
C ALA A 48 -4.87 -2.65 10.33
N ASP A 49 -3.92 -3.59 10.37
CA ASP A 49 -2.80 -3.52 11.29
C ASP A 49 -1.91 -2.32 11.01
N VAL A 50 -1.81 -1.94 9.74
CA VAL A 50 -1.04 -0.79 9.32
C VAL A 50 -1.73 -0.12 8.15
N THR A 51 -1.63 1.21 8.08
CA THR A 51 -2.18 2.00 6.98
C THR A 51 -1.07 2.84 6.36
N LEU A 52 -0.96 2.78 5.04
CA LEU A 52 -0.04 3.61 4.27
C LEU A 52 -0.87 4.62 3.48
N ILE A 53 -0.51 5.89 3.58
CA ILE A 53 -1.25 6.98 2.96
C ILE A 53 -0.31 7.80 2.09
N ALA A 54 -0.63 7.92 0.81
CA ALA A 54 0.15 8.74 -0.11
C ALA A 54 -0.68 9.08 -1.35
N SER A 55 -0.12 9.92 -2.22
CA SER A 55 -0.75 10.21 -3.50
C SER A 55 -0.60 9.03 -4.46
N GLU A 56 -1.44 9.00 -5.49
CA GLU A 56 -1.34 8.00 -6.54
C GLU A 56 0.07 7.98 -7.14
N GLN A 57 0.62 9.15 -7.46
CA GLN A 57 1.93 9.23 -8.08
C GLN A 57 3.03 8.66 -7.19
N THR A 58 2.96 8.93 -5.89
CA THR A 58 3.94 8.40 -4.95
C THR A 58 3.88 6.86 -4.91
N PHE A 59 2.69 6.28 -4.85
CA PHE A 59 2.57 4.83 -4.86
C PHE A 59 3.03 4.22 -6.17
N ARG A 60 2.72 4.85 -7.32
CA ARG A 60 3.19 4.36 -8.61
C ARG A 60 4.72 4.38 -8.68
N ASN A 61 5.34 5.43 -8.16
CA ASN A 61 6.80 5.53 -8.14
C ASN A 61 7.43 4.48 -7.21
N ILE A 62 6.78 4.19 -6.08
CA ILE A 62 7.24 3.14 -5.18
C ILE A 62 7.16 1.78 -5.87
N LEU A 63 6.06 1.50 -6.55
CA LEU A 63 5.87 0.22 -7.24
C LEU A 63 6.83 0.04 -8.41
N SER A 64 7.19 1.12 -9.10
CA SER A 64 8.11 1.06 -10.24
C SER A 64 9.58 1.07 -9.82
N GLY A 65 9.86 1.32 -8.54
CA GLY A 65 11.23 1.40 -8.03
C GLY A 65 11.85 2.78 -8.15
N GLU A 66 11.13 3.77 -8.65
CA GLU A 66 11.64 5.14 -8.77
C GLU A 66 11.69 5.88 -7.45
N GLN A 67 10.86 5.49 -6.49
CA GLN A 67 10.78 6.11 -5.18
C GLN A 67 10.99 5.07 -4.09
N ASN A 68 12.00 5.28 -3.25
CA ASN A 68 12.23 4.42 -2.10
C ASN A 68 11.18 4.72 -1.02
N PRO A 69 10.48 3.71 -0.48
CA PRO A 69 9.45 3.95 0.55
C PRO A 69 9.97 4.63 1.80
N ALA A 70 11.17 4.28 2.25
CA ALA A 70 11.75 4.90 3.44
C ALA A 70 12.01 6.39 3.21
N MET A 71 12.52 6.73 2.04
CA MET A 71 12.76 8.13 1.68
C MET A 71 11.44 8.89 1.56
N ALA A 72 10.42 8.27 0.98
CA ALA A 72 9.10 8.87 0.87
C ALA A 72 8.51 9.16 2.25
N PHE A 73 8.72 8.24 3.20
CA PHE A 73 8.29 8.43 4.58
C PHE A 73 9.03 9.61 5.23
N MET A 74 10.34 9.66 5.06
CA MET A 74 11.17 10.71 5.66
C MET A 74 10.86 12.09 5.10
N THR A 75 10.50 12.17 3.83
CA THR A 75 10.19 13.45 3.17
C THR A 75 8.71 13.85 3.29
N GLY A 76 7.90 13.04 3.99
CA GLY A 76 6.49 13.34 4.21
C GLY A 76 5.56 12.99 3.05
N LYS A 77 6.08 12.34 2.01
CA LYS A 77 5.26 11.91 0.87
C LYS A 77 4.44 10.66 1.19
N LEU A 78 4.93 9.85 2.11
CA LEU A 78 4.24 8.64 2.57
C LEU A 78 3.99 8.77 4.07
N LYS A 79 2.73 8.63 4.48
CA LYS A 79 2.36 8.60 5.89
C LYS A 79 2.05 7.18 6.30
N VAL A 80 2.41 6.84 7.54
CA VAL A 80 2.19 5.52 8.11
C VAL A 80 1.39 5.67 9.40
N GLU A 81 0.32 4.89 9.51
CA GLU A 81 -0.45 4.77 10.75
C GLU A 81 -0.40 3.31 11.19
N GLY A 82 -0.14 3.09 12.48
CA GLY A 82 -0.01 1.75 13.03
C GLY A 82 1.44 1.37 13.23
N SER A 83 1.75 0.09 13.08
CA SER A 83 3.09 -0.43 13.35
C SER A 83 4.08 -0.06 12.26
N ASN A 84 5.17 0.62 12.64
CA ASN A 84 6.25 0.95 11.71
C ASN A 84 6.94 -0.31 11.17
N MET A 85 7.07 -1.36 11.99
CA MET A 85 7.67 -2.60 11.54
C MET A 85 6.85 -3.28 10.46
N ARG A 86 5.52 -3.28 10.61
CA ARG A 86 4.63 -3.83 9.59
C ARG A 86 4.66 -2.98 8.32
N ALA A 87 4.78 -1.66 8.48
CA ALA A 87 4.89 -0.76 7.33
C ALA A 87 6.13 -1.07 6.51
N LEU A 88 7.26 -1.34 7.17
CA LEU A 88 8.49 -1.72 6.47
C LEU A 88 8.30 -3.03 5.71
N LYS A 89 7.66 -4.02 6.33
CA LYS A 89 7.41 -5.31 5.67
C LYS A 89 6.49 -5.16 4.47
N VAL A 90 5.44 -4.36 4.60
CA VAL A 90 4.53 -4.11 3.48
C VAL A 90 5.27 -3.38 2.36
N SER A 91 6.08 -2.38 2.70
CA SER A 91 6.88 -1.66 1.71
C SER A 91 7.82 -2.57 0.96
N ASP A 92 8.48 -3.51 1.65
CA ASP A 92 9.35 -4.48 1.01
C ASP A 92 8.59 -5.36 0.01
N ILE A 93 7.37 -5.77 0.37
CA ILE A 93 6.51 -6.55 -0.51
C ILE A 93 6.13 -5.74 -1.75
N LEU A 94 5.79 -4.47 -1.56
CA LEU A 94 5.38 -3.61 -2.68
C LEU A 94 6.52 -3.35 -3.66
N THR A 95 7.75 -3.37 -3.20
CA THR A 95 8.92 -3.08 -4.04
C THR A 95 9.63 -4.34 -4.55
N SER A 96 9.15 -5.50 -4.18
CA SER A 96 9.76 -6.77 -4.59
C SER A 96 9.42 -7.14 -6.04
#